data_9990a8b41c152bb678ead6ad9eb9c5bf
#
_entry.id   9990a8b41c152bb678ead6ad9eb9c5bf
#
_cell.length_a   1.000
_cell.length_b   1.000
_cell.length_c   1.000
_cell.angle_alpha   90.00
_cell.angle_beta   90.00
_cell.angle_gamma   90.00
#
_symmetry.space_group_name_H-M   'P 1'
#
loop_
_entity.id
_entity.type
_entity.pdbx_description
1 polymer ?
#
loop_
_entity_poly.entity_id
_entity_poly.type
_entity_poly.pdbx_seq_one_letter_code
_entity_poly.pdbx_strand_id
1 'polypeptide(L)'
;MKRILLDTHTLLWWLADDKALGKRAKALISDARNEVLISAATTWEIAIKKKKGLLTAPDNMDAIVEDEGFSKLPITLFHGEQAGSLQGIHRDPFDRMLIAQAQAEGLVLLTADSIIPKYGIMTINASI
;
A
#
# COMPACT_ATOMS: atom_id res chain seq x y z
N MET A 1 17.18 1.21 -8.35
CA MET A 1 16.42 0.51 -7.29
C MET A 1 15.49 1.47 -6.59
N LYS A 2 14.26 1.03 -6.38
CA LYS A 2 13.26 1.80 -5.64
C LYS A 2 12.76 0.99 -4.45
N ARG A 3 12.32 1.70 -3.41
CA ARG A 3 11.59 1.11 -2.28
C ARG A 3 10.14 1.58 -2.39
N ILE A 4 9.24 0.65 -2.65
CA ILE A 4 7.86 0.94 -3.07
C ILE A 4 6.88 0.34 -2.07
N LEU A 5 6.03 1.20 -1.50
CA LEU A 5 4.92 0.77 -0.66
C LEU A 5 3.66 0.67 -1.53
N LEU A 6 2.99 -0.48 -1.51
CA LEU A 6 1.72 -0.64 -2.22
C LEU A 6 0.57 -0.23 -1.31
N ASP A 7 -0.40 0.50 -1.85
CA ASP A 7 -1.65 0.66 -1.12
C ASP A 7 -2.52 -0.61 -1.28
N THR A 8 -3.62 -0.66 -0.56
CA THR A 8 -4.44 -1.87 -0.47
C THR A 8 -4.99 -2.30 -1.83
N HIS A 9 -5.53 -1.38 -2.61
CA HIS A 9 -6.09 -1.72 -3.93
C HIS A 9 -5.01 -2.15 -4.91
N THR A 10 -3.84 -1.53 -4.87
CA THR A 10 -2.72 -1.91 -5.73
C THR A 10 -2.28 -3.35 -5.46
N LEU A 11 -2.17 -3.73 -4.18
CA LEU A 11 -1.85 -5.10 -3.82
C LEU A 11 -2.91 -6.08 -4.33
N LEU A 12 -4.19 -5.78 -4.11
CA LEU A 12 -5.29 -6.64 -4.55
C LEU A 12 -5.31 -6.78 -6.08
N TRP A 13 -5.08 -5.69 -6.81
CA TRP A 13 -4.99 -5.74 -8.27
C TRP A 13 -3.83 -6.61 -8.73
N TRP A 14 -2.69 -6.50 -8.08
CA TRP A 14 -1.52 -7.33 -8.39
C TRP A 14 -1.83 -8.81 -8.18
N LEU A 15 -2.40 -9.17 -7.04
CA LEU A 15 -2.69 -10.57 -6.70
C LEU A 15 -3.76 -11.18 -7.63
N ALA A 16 -4.71 -10.38 -8.08
CA ALA A 16 -5.79 -10.83 -8.98
C ALA A 16 -5.43 -10.70 -10.47
N ASP A 17 -4.26 -10.20 -10.80
CA ASP A 17 -3.88 -9.83 -12.16
C ASP A 17 -4.95 -8.97 -12.82
N ASP A 18 -5.44 -7.98 -12.08
CA ASP A 18 -6.51 -7.09 -12.50
C ASP A 18 -6.01 -6.07 -13.52
N LYS A 19 -6.79 -5.83 -14.56
CA LYS A 19 -6.46 -4.86 -15.63
C LYS A 19 -6.39 -3.42 -15.13
N ALA A 20 -6.96 -3.12 -13.96
CA ALA A 20 -6.87 -1.80 -13.34
C ALA A 20 -5.42 -1.43 -13.00
N LEU A 21 -4.58 -2.44 -12.74
CA LEU A 21 -3.15 -2.21 -12.52
C LEU A 21 -2.47 -1.95 -13.84
N GLY A 22 -1.84 -0.76 -13.98
CA GLY A 22 -1.22 -0.34 -15.22
C GLY A 22 0.06 -1.11 -15.55
N LYS A 23 0.49 -1.01 -16.80
CA LYS A 23 1.69 -1.71 -17.29
C LYS A 23 2.96 -1.25 -16.58
N ARG A 24 3.09 0.07 -16.35
CA ARG A 24 4.23 0.64 -15.63
C ARG A 24 4.27 0.14 -14.20
N ALA A 25 3.11 0.15 -13.53
CA ALA A 25 3.00 -0.34 -12.16
C ALA A 25 3.40 -1.81 -12.07
N LYS A 26 2.91 -2.65 -12.99
CA LYS A 26 3.29 -4.07 -13.04
C LYS A 26 4.80 -4.24 -13.22
N ALA A 27 5.41 -3.46 -14.10
CA ALA A 27 6.84 -3.52 -14.34
C ALA A 27 7.64 -3.16 -13.09
N LEU A 28 7.21 -2.15 -12.35
CA LEU A 28 7.86 -1.74 -11.10
C LEU A 28 7.78 -2.81 -10.02
N ILE A 29 6.62 -3.45 -9.87
CA ILE A 29 6.44 -4.52 -8.87
C ILE A 29 7.24 -5.76 -9.26
N SER A 30 7.31 -6.09 -10.55
CA SER A 30 8.00 -7.28 -11.06
C SER A 30 9.52 -7.14 -11.06
N ASP A 31 10.04 -5.92 -11.01
CA ASP A 31 11.49 -5.67 -11.10
C ASP A 31 12.17 -6.12 -9.80
N ALA A 32 12.97 -7.19 -9.87
CA ALA A 32 13.64 -7.76 -8.71
C ALA A 32 14.63 -6.80 -8.04
N ARG A 33 15.03 -5.73 -8.72
CA ARG A 33 15.91 -4.70 -8.14
C ARG A 33 15.16 -3.77 -7.17
N ASN A 34 13.83 -3.73 -7.26
CA ASN A 34 13.01 -2.91 -6.37
C ASN A 34 12.64 -3.71 -5.12
N GLU A 35 12.57 -3.01 -3.99
CA GLU A 35 11.97 -3.56 -2.78
C GLU A 35 10.51 -3.14 -2.72
N VAL A 36 9.60 -4.11 -2.73
CA VAL A 36 8.16 -3.88 -2.60
C VAL A 36 7.75 -4.20 -1.18
N LEU A 37 7.08 -3.26 -0.51
CA LEU A 37 6.68 -3.38 0.89
C LEU A 37 5.17 -3.38 1.02
N ILE A 38 4.68 -4.20 1.95
CA ILE A 38 3.26 -4.28 2.32
C ILE A 38 3.13 -3.93 3.79
N SER A 39 2.28 -2.96 4.09
CA SER A 39 2.04 -2.50 5.45
C SER A 39 1.09 -3.42 6.21
N ALA A 40 1.30 -3.53 7.51
CA ALA A 40 0.33 -4.15 8.42
C ALA A 40 -1.04 -3.45 8.35
N ALA A 41 -1.09 -2.17 8.03
CA ALA A 41 -2.35 -1.43 7.82
C ALA A 41 -3.16 -2.05 6.67
N THR A 42 -2.49 -2.46 5.60
CA THR A 42 -3.13 -3.08 4.43
C THR A 42 -3.74 -4.43 4.78
N THR A 43 -3.00 -5.29 5.47
CA THR A 43 -3.53 -6.60 5.88
C THR A 43 -4.69 -6.46 6.87
N TRP A 44 -4.63 -5.47 7.74
CA TRP A 44 -5.70 -5.17 8.68
C TRP A 44 -6.95 -4.66 7.95
N GLU A 45 -6.81 -3.73 7.02
CA GLU A 45 -7.92 -3.24 6.20
C GLU A 45 -8.60 -4.38 5.44
N ILE A 46 -7.81 -5.24 4.80
CA ILE A 46 -8.32 -6.39 4.05
C ILE A 46 -9.11 -7.32 4.97
N ALA A 47 -8.59 -7.64 6.14
CA ALA A 47 -9.25 -8.52 7.10
C ALA A 47 -10.60 -7.97 7.56
N ILE A 48 -10.66 -6.67 7.87
CA ILE A 48 -11.89 -5.99 8.29
C ILE A 48 -12.93 -6.03 7.16
N LYS A 49 -12.53 -5.64 5.95
CA LYS A 49 -13.46 -5.50 4.82
C LYS A 49 -13.95 -6.86 4.30
N LYS A 50 -13.10 -7.89 4.33
CA LYS A 50 -13.53 -9.26 4.01
C LYS A 50 -14.63 -9.72 4.95
N LYS A 51 -14.43 -9.52 6.24
CA LYS A 51 -15.40 -9.95 7.26
C LYS A 51 -16.75 -9.26 7.09
N LYS A 52 -16.75 -8.00 6.62
CA LYS A 52 -17.97 -7.24 6.32
C LYS A 52 -18.55 -7.53 4.96
N GLY A 53 -17.94 -8.39 4.16
CA GLY A 53 -18.39 -8.69 2.80
C GLY A 53 -18.17 -7.56 1.81
N LEU A 54 -17.28 -6.60 2.12
CA LEU A 54 -17.04 -5.43 1.29
C LEU A 54 -15.97 -5.65 0.21
N LEU A 55 -15.17 -6.70 0.33
CA LEU A 55 -14.21 -7.10 -0.70
C LEU A 55 -13.92 -8.58 -0.65
N THR A 56 -13.38 -9.08 -1.76
CA THR A 56 -12.90 -10.46 -1.89
C THR A 56 -11.38 -10.44 -1.93
N ALA A 57 -10.74 -11.27 -1.11
CA ALA A 57 -9.30 -11.41 -1.09
C ALA A 57 -8.93 -12.80 -0.58
N PRO A 58 -7.73 -13.32 -0.92
CA PRO A 58 -7.27 -14.60 -0.38
C PRO A 58 -7.12 -14.56 1.14
N ASP A 59 -7.17 -15.74 1.76
CA ASP A 59 -6.81 -15.91 3.16
C ASP A 59 -5.27 -16.00 3.29
N ASN A 60 -4.76 -15.89 4.52
CA ASN A 60 -3.32 -16.00 4.81
C ASN A 60 -2.48 -14.96 4.06
N MET A 61 -2.86 -13.69 4.15
CA MET A 61 -2.13 -12.61 3.48
C MET A 61 -0.66 -12.54 3.91
N ASP A 62 -0.34 -12.89 5.16
CA ASP A 62 1.03 -12.90 5.65
C ASP A 62 1.89 -13.87 4.83
N ALA A 63 1.41 -15.09 4.61
CA ALA A 63 2.11 -16.09 3.80
C ALA A 63 2.17 -15.68 2.32
N ILE A 64 1.10 -15.07 1.79
CA ILE A 64 1.07 -14.61 0.40
C ILE A 64 2.10 -13.52 0.15
N VAL A 65 2.18 -12.54 1.05
CA VAL A 65 3.17 -11.46 0.96
C VAL A 65 4.59 -12.02 0.96
N GLU A 66 4.84 -13.01 1.82
CA GLU A 66 6.14 -13.68 1.90
C GLU A 66 6.45 -14.44 0.61
N ASP A 67 5.49 -15.20 0.08
CA ASP A 67 5.67 -15.97 -1.16
C ASP A 67 5.90 -15.07 -2.37
N GLU A 68 5.32 -13.87 -2.39
CA GLU A 68 5.56 -12.88 -3.45
C GLU A 68 6.95 -12.25 -3.36
N GLY A 69 7.68 -12.48 -2.28
CA GLY A 69 8.98 -11.85 -2.06
C GLY A 69 8.88 -10.39 -1.61
N PHE A 70 7.73 -9.97 -1.14
CA PHE A 70 7.52 -8.61 -0.64
C PHE A 70 8.00 -8.49 0.81
N SER A 71 8.50 -7.30 1.16
CA SER A 71 8.92 -7.00 2.53
C SER A 71 7.70 -6.61 3.37
N LYS A 72 7.74 -6.97 4.64
CA LYS A 72 6.66 -6.66 5.60
C LYS A 72 7.00 -5.37 6.33
N LEU A 73 6.05 -4.43 6.38
CA LEU A 73 6.23 -3.14 7.05
C LEU A 73 5.31 -3.07 8.27
N PRO A 74 5.85 -3.26 9.48
CA PRO A 74 5.05 -3.13 10.69
C PRO A 74 4.71 -1.68 10.98
N ILE A 75 3.63 -1.45 11.72
CA ILE A 75 3.26 -0.13 12.21
C ILE A 75 3.98 0.13 13.53
N THR A 76 4.78 1.18 13.57
CA THR A 76 5.49 1.59 14.79
C THR A 76 4.70 2.65 15.55
N LEU A 77 5.11 2.92 16.80
CA LEU A 77 4.51 4.01 17.57
C LEU A 77 4.66 5.35 16.85
N PHE A 78 5.82 5.58 16.25
CA PHE A 78 6.08 6.80 15.47
C PHE A 78 5.11 6.92 14.29
N HIS A 79 4.87 5.83 13.55
CA HIS A 79 3.91 5.82 12.47
C HIS A 79 2.51 6.22 12.95
N GLY A 80 2.10 5.71 14.12
CA GLY A 80 0.81 6.03 14.71
C GLY A 80 0.65 7.52 15.02
N GLU A 81 1.67 8.11 15.64
CA GLU A 81 1.66 9.54 15.95
C GLU A 81 1.62 10.39 14.66
N GLN A 82 2.44 10.03 13.66
CA GLN A 82 2.49 10.74 12.39
C GLN A 82 1.15 10.67 11.66
N ALA A 83 0.52 9.50 11.60
CA ALA A 83 -0.78 9.33 10.95
C ALA A 83 -1.84 10.21 11.58
N GLY A 84 -1.84 10.31 12.92
CA GLY A 84 -2.76 11.16 13.66
C GLY A 84 -2.54 12.65 13.42
N SER A 85 -1.28 13.04 13.17
CA SER A 85 -0.90 14.45 12.99
C SER A 85 -1.07 14.97 11.57
N LEU A 86 -1.34 14.11 10.59
CA LEU A 86 -1.50 14.54 9.20
C LEU A 86 -2.66 15.53 9.04
N GLN A 87 -2.53 16.44 8.08
CA GLN A 87 -3.61 17.33 7.70
C GLN A 87 -4.85 16.52 7.31
N GLY A 88 -6.03 17.08 7.53
CA GLY A 88 -7.30 16.39 7.29
C GLY A 88 -7.74 16.32 5.84
N ILE A 89 -6.82 16.22 4.88
CA ILE A 89 -7.13 16.15 3.46
C ILE A 89 -7.79 14.80 3.12
N HIS A 90 -7.24 13.70 3.65
CA HIS A 90 -7.78 12.36 3.49
C HIS A 90 -8.42 11.90 4.80
N ARG A 91 -9.59 11.27 4.72
CA ARG A 91 -10.34 10.81 5.90
C ARG A 91 -10.13 9.33 6.22
N ASP A 92 -9.71 8.56 5.24
CA ASP A 92 -9.52 7.11 5.41
C ASP A 92 -8.32 6.85 6.32
N PRO A 93 -8.51 6.22 7.49
CA PRO A 93 -7.42 6.00 8.43
C PRO A 93 -6.35 5.05 7.91
N PHE A 94 -6.71 4.09 7.07
CA PHE A 94 -5.74 3.16 6.49
C PHE A 94 -4.81 3.89 5.52
N ASP A 95 -5.38 4.73 4.64
CA ASP A 95 -4.58 5.53 3.70
C ASP A 95 -3.71 6.56 4.44
N ARG A 96 -4.23 7.18 5.51
CA ARG A 96 -3.45 8.08 6.36
C ARG A 96 -2.24 7.37 6.96
N MET A 97 -2.41 6.12 7.39
CA MET A 97 -1.30 5.33 7.92
C MET A 97 -0.24 5.06 6.84
N LEU A 98 -0.67 4.70 5.62
CA LEU A 98 0.28 4.48 4.52
C LEU A 98 1.05 5.74 4.18
N ILE A 99 0.39 6.90 4.17
CA ILE A 99 1.04 8.20 3.95
C ILE A 99 2.10 8.45 5.01
N ALA A 100 1.75 8.26 6.28
CA ALA A 100 2.67 8.44 7.41
C ALA A 100 3.89 7.52 7.30
N GLN A 101 3.67 6.26 6.94
CA GLN A 101 4.75 5.30 6.76
C GLN A 101 5.65 5.66 5.58
N ALA A 102 5.08 6.09 4.46
CA ALA A 102 5.86 6.52 3.30
C ALA A 102 6.76 7.71 3.65
N GLN A 103 6.23 8.69 4.40
CA GLN A 103 7.01 9.83 4.87
C GLN A 103 8.13 9.40 5.81
N ALA A 104 7.80 8.59 6.81
CA ALA A 104 8.74 8.20 7.86
C ALA A 104 9.88 7.32 7.33
N GLU A 105 9.58 6.44 6.39
CA GLU A 105 10.53 5.44 5.87
C GLU A 105 11.14 5.84 4.52
N GLY A 106 10.75 6.98 3.96
CA GLY A 106 11.28 7.44 2.68
C GLY A 106 10.86 6.55 1.50
N LEU A 107 9.61 6.10 1.49
CA LEU A 107 9.10 5.18 0.47
C LEU A 107 8.34 5.92 -0.63
N VAL A 108 8.34 5.35 -1.83
CA VAL A 108 7.43 5.76 -2.91
C VAL A 108 6.12 5.00 -2.71
N LEU A 109 5.00 5.71 -2.64
CA LEU A 109 3.68 5.07 -2.51
C LEU A 109 3.07 4.86 -3.90
N LEU A 110 2.84 3.60 -4.25
CA LEU A 110 2.22 3.21 -5.52
C LEU A 110 0.71 3.11 -5.29
N THR A 111 -0.04 4.06 -5.85
CA THR A 111 -1.46 4.24 -5.57
C THR A 111 -2.20 4.84 -6.75
N ALA A 112 -3.47 4.49 -6.92
CA ALA A 112 -4.38 5.16 -7.85
C ALA A 112 -5.26 6.21 -7.16
N ASP A 113 -5.14 6.38 -5.86
CA ASP A 113 -5.91 7.37 -5.10
C ASP A 113 -5.47 8.79 -5.46
N SER A 114 -6.42 9.64 -5.87
CA SER A 114 -6.13 11.02 -6.30
C SER A 114 -5.87 11.99 -5.15
N ILE A 115 -6.23 11.62 -3.92
CA ILE A 115 -6.09 12.48 -2.74
C ILE A 115 -4.70 12.33 -2.13
N ILE A 116 -4.14 11.12 -2.11
CA ILE A 116 -2.84 10.83 -1.49
C ILE A 116 -1.73 11.74 -1.99
N PRO A 117 -1.58 12.01 -3.31
CA PRO A 117 -0.51 12.90 -3.79
C PRO A 117 -0.56 14.31 -3.23
N LYS A 118 -1.72 14.76 -2.75
CA LYS A 118 -1.90 16.10 -2.18
C LYS A 118 -1.11 16.32 -0.88
N TYR A 119 -0.61 15.25 -0.27
CA TYR A 119 0.24 15.33 0.92
C TYR A 119 1.70 15.65 0.60
N GLY A 120 2.05 15.75 -0.68
CA GLY A 120 3.42 16.10 -1.08
C GLY A 120 4.44 14.97 -0.93
N ILE A 121 3.99 13.75 -0.70
CA ILE A 121 4.88 12.57 -0.65
C ILE A 121 5.18 12.07 -2.06
N MET A 122 6.22 11.26 -2.20
CA MET A 122 6.54 10.61 -3.47
C MET A 122 5.49 9.56 -3.81
N THR A 123 4.81 9.73 -4.94
CA THR A 123 3.80 8.78 -5.40
C THR A 123 4.03 8.41 -6.86
N ILE A 124 3.57 7.21 -7.23
CA ILE A 124 3.47 6.77 -8.63
C ILE A 124 2.05 6.28 -8.82
N ASN A 125 1.43 6.65 -9.93
CA ASN A 125 0.06 6.25 -10.23
C ASN A 125 0.01 4.76 -10.60
N ALA A 126 -0.74 3.97 -9.82
CA ALA A 126 -0.85 2.53 -10.02
C ALA A 126 -1.69 2.15 -11.25
N SER A 127 -2.43 3.08 -11.85
CA SER A 127 -3.28 2.80 -13.01
C SER A 127 -2.59 3.00 -14.36
N ILE A 128 -1.31 3.34 -14.37
CA ILE A 128 -0.57 3.55 -15.63
C ILE A 128 0.56 2.56 -15.86
#